data_594e017ccb6167b01b518b3513e3adaa
#
_entry.id   594e017ccb6167b01b518b3513e3adaa
#
_cell.length_a   1.000
_cell.length_b   1.000
_cell.length_c   1.000
_cell.angle_alpha   90.00
_cell.angle_beta   90.00
_cell.angle_gamma   90.00
#
_symmetry.space_group_name_H-M   'P 1'
#
loop_
_entity.id
_entity.type
_entity.pdbx_description
1 polymer ?
#
loop_
_entity_poly.entity_id
_entity_poly.type
_entity_poly.pdbx_seq_one_letter_code
_entity_poly.pdbx_strand_id
1 'polypeptide(L)'
;MSAIMHTDNYAPVNTVFSGAEKHGSEVLHKMRRALSLLTALILTILLLPGACAAGEESSFVENEWNYVDGSMDVFHGIPATANGVLARIKERGVLRVATELHFAPQSFIDPALEGQAAYAGADMELARLIAQRMGVELVIVPMDYTEVLRAVSEDRCDLAIAALSYTPERAVSNELSKGYFYKKALSNITLVIREENAEKYQSVEDLEDAVLAAQRNSRQETVTIQNVLNYKEFRRLAQLADVYESVSSGKVDAGIVDIENTQVYIRNNPNCGLVLSDDIRFSLEQQFTGDRVAGKKGETELMYFINGVIDEVTGSGKYSEWYQDARKRADELGL
;
A
#
# COMPACT_ATOMS: atom_id res chain seq x y z
N MET A 1 -44.97 11.67 65.49
CA MET A 1 -43.91 11.80 66.50
C MET A 1 -42.61 11.83 65.73
N SER A 2 -42.21 12.94 65.64
CA SER A 2 -41.08 13.74 66.11
C SER A 2 -39.92 13.79 65.10
N ALA A 3 -39.78 14.99 64.62
CA ALA A 3 -38.70 15.51 63.79
C ALA A 3 -37.34 15.48 64.53
N ILE A 4 -36.26 15.43 63.80
CA ILE A 4 -35.03 16.18 64.12
C ILE A 4 -34.40 16.61 62.78
N MET A 5 -34.38 17.93 62.59
CA MET A 5 -33.54 18.64 61.62
C MET A 5 -32.09 18.59 62.08
N HIS A 6 -31.17 18.42 61.11
CA HIS A 6 -29.77 18.87 61.25
C HIS A 6 -29.43 19.73 60.06
N THR A 7 -29.26 20.99 60.36
CA THR A 7 -28.66 22.05 59.54
C THR A 7 -27.14 21.92 59.68
N ASP A 8 -26.44 21.71 58.56
CA ASP A 8 -25.00 21.92 58.55
C ASP A 8 -24.63 23.05 57.54
N ASN A 9 -23.92 23.96 58.13
CA ASN A 9 -23.39 25.21 57.57
C ASN A 9 -22.44 24.93 56.36
N TYR A 10 -22.71 25.58 55.23
CA TYR A 10 -21.72 25.82 54.22
C TYR A 10 -21.11 27.22 54.38
N ALA A 11 -19.82 27.24 54.75
CA ALA A 11 -19.00 28.44 54.65
C ALA A 11 -18.55 28.66 53.19
N PRO A 12 -18.41 29.89 52.69
CA PRO A 12 -18.00 30.16 51.33
C PRO A 12 -16.48 30.07 51.19
N VAL A 13 -16.03 29.21 50.24
CA VAL A 13 -14.65 29.15 49.78
C VAL A 13 -14.46 30.23 48.70
N ASN A 14 -14.12 31.43 49.12
CA ASN A 14 -13.49 32.44 48.26
C ASN A 14 -12.02 32.53 48.66
N THR A 15 -11.18 32.28 47.71
CA THR A 15 -9.76 32.68 47.55
C THR A 15 -8.93 31.52 47.04
N VAL A 16 -8.81 31.34 45.72
CA VAL A 16 -7.60 30.91 44.99
C VAL A 16 -7.87 31.13 43.47
N PHE A 17 -7.98 32.35 43.00
CA PHE A 17 -7.96 32.64 41.54
C PHE A 17 -7.23 33.95 41.18
N SER A 18 -6.22 34.36 41.93
CA SER A 18 -5.44 35.54 41.55
C SER A 18 -4.01 35.27 41.05
N GLY A 19 -3.54 34.03 41.13
CA GLY A 19 -2.16 33.68 40.69
C GLY A 19 -2.03 33.21 39.23
N ALA A 20 -3.08 32.66 38.64
CA ALA A 20 -2.99 32.08 37.30
C ALA A 20 -3.04 33.11 36.16
N GLU A 21 -3.73 34.23 36.34
CA GLU A 21 -3.82 35.25 35.28
C GLU A 21 -2.54 36.09 35.10
N LYS A 22 -1.72 36.30 36.15
CA LYS A 22 -0.44 37.01 36.03
C LYS A 22 0.59 36.18 35.31
N HIS A 23 0.60 34.86 35.48
CA HIS A 23 1.59 34.00 34.83
C HIS A 23 1.31 33.81 33.34
N GLY A 24 0.03 33.76 32.94
CA GLY A 24 -0.38 33.67 31.54
C GLY A 24 -0.04 34.93 30.72
N SER A 25 -0.15 36.11 31.33
CA SER A 25 0.16 37.37 30.65
C SER A 25 1.66 37.61 30.44
N GLU A 26 2.52 37.15 31.38
CA GLU A 26 3.96 37.21 31.21
C GLU A 26 4.49 36.26 30.14
N VAL A 27 3.96 35.05 30.05
CA VAL A 27 4.32 34.08 29.01
C VAL A 27 3.91 34.58 27.63
N LEU A 28 2.72 35.15 27.52
CA LEU A 28 2.22 35.71 26.24
C LEU A 28 3.06 36.92 25.79
N HIS A 29 3.50 37.74 26.73
CA HIS A 29 4.36 38.92 26.46
C HIS A 29 5.77 38.52 26.03
N LYS A 30 6.35 37.47 26.63
CA LYS A 30 7.66 36.89 26.24
C LYS A 30 7.57 36.22 24.86
N MET A 31 6.49 35.52 24.55
CA MET A 31 6.28 34.92 23.22
C MET A 31 6.11 35.98 22.11
N ARG A 32 5.38 37.08 22.38
CA ARG A 32 5.24 38.18 21.42
C ARG A 32 6.58 38.90 21.17
N ARG A 33 7.42 39.09 22.20
CA ARG A 33 8.76 39.64 22.02
C ARG A 33 9.70 38.71 21.24
N ALA A 34 9.64 37.40 21.47
CA ALA A 34 10.41 36.43 20.70
C ALA A 34 10.01 36.40 19.23
N LEU A 35 8.67 36.48 18.95
CA LEU A 35 8.16 36.52 17.59
C LEU A 35 8.54 37.80 16.84
N SER A 36 8.54 38.97 17.52
CA SER A 36 8.95 40.23 16.90
C SER A 36 10.46 40.31 16.63
N LEU A 37 11.27 39.63 17.44
CA LEU A 37 12.73 39.54 17.21
C LEU A 37 13.05 38.59 16.05
N LEU A 38 12.27 37.51 15.89
CA LEU A 38 12.40 36.58 14.75
C LEU A 38 12.03 37.25 13.43
N THR A 39 10.95 38.03 13.39
CA THR A 39 10.54 38.80 12.20
C THR A 39 11.54 39.91 11.85
N ALA A 40 12.14 40.58 12.83
CA ALA A 40 13.20 41.56 12.59
C ALA A 40 14.50 40.94 12.05
N LEU A 41 14.84 39.72 12.50
CA LEU A 41 16.01 38.97 11.99
C LEU A 41 15.83 38.50 10.55
N ILE A 42 14.60 38.08 10.18
CA ILE A 42 14.28 37.66 8.80
C ILE A 42 14.31 38.87 7.85
N LEU A 43 13.86 40.04 8.31
CA LEU A 43 13.86 41.25 7.48
C LEU A 43 15.24 41.84 7.25
N THR A 44 16.20 41.66 8.20
CA THR A 44 17.59 42.13 8.06
C THR A 44 18.42 41.25 7.14
N ILE A 45 18.08 39.96 6.96
CA ILE A 45 18.76 39.06 6.03
C ILE A 45 18.38 39.36 4.56
N LEU A 46 17.20 39.99 4.34
CA LEU A 46 16.72 40.40 3.00
C LEU A 46 17.26 41.70 2.48
N LEU A 47 18.08 42.45 3.27
CA LEU A 47 18.58 43.77 2.92
C LEU A 47 20.11 43.89 2.78
N LEU A 48 20.85 42.78 2.70
CA LEU A 48 22.26 42.79 2.39
C LEU A 48 22.47 42.70 0.88
N PRO A 49 23.01 43.77 0.23
CA PRO A 49 23.37 43.69 -1.18
C PRO A 49 24.73 42.99 -1.32
N GLY A 50 24.75 41.91 -2.06
CA GLY A 50 25.94 41.45 -2.75
C GLY A 50 26.88 40.54 -1.99
N ALA A 51 26.62 39.24 -2.09
CA ALA A 51 27.66 38.23 -2.26
C ALA A 51 27.13 37.20 -3.28
N CYS A 52 27.33 37.52 -4.56
CA CYS A 52 27.30 36.51 -5.60
C CYS A 52 28.45 35.54 -5.38
N ALA A 53 28.22 34.46 -4.64
CA ALA A 53 28.94 33.24 -4.86
C ALA A 53 28.26 32.56 -6.05
N ALA A 54 28.98 32.36 -7.14
CA ALA A 54 28.58 31.54 -8.26
C ALA A 54 28.36 30.11 -7.75
N GLY A 55 27.13 29.84 -7.34
CA GLY A 55 26.60 28.51 -7.15
C GLY A 55 25.97 28.12 -8.47
N GLU A 56 26.38 27.00 -9.01
CA GLU A 56 25.83 26.38 -10.19
C GLU A 56 24.30 26.46 -10.16
N GLU A 57 23.73 27.20 -11.10
CA GLU A 57 22.30 27.10 -11.43
C GLU A 57 22.06 25.64 -11.79
N SER A 58 21.41 24.87 -10.91
CA SER A 58 20.74 23.67 -11.34
C SER A 58 19.64 24.16 -12.27
N SER A 59 19.93 24.17 -13.56
CA SER A 59 18.94 24.34 -14.60
C SER A 59 17.97 23.17 -14.44
N PHE A 60 16.80 23.43 -13.83
CA PHE A 60 15.64 22.63 -14.08
C PHE A 60 15.33 22.80 -15.56
N VAL A 61 15.87 21.88 -16.37
CA VAL A 61 15.45 21.75 -17.75
C VAL A 61 14.01 21.23 -17.67
N GLU A 62 13.03 22.04 -18.04
CA GLU A 62 11.71 21.56 -18.43
C GLU A 62 11.95 20.51 -19.52
N ASN A 63 11.81 19.24 -19.17
CA ASN A 63 11.91 18.15 -20.10
C ASN A 63 10.69 18.22 -21.02
N GLU A 64 10.83 18.81 -22.20
CA GLU A 64 9.93 18.54 -23.31
C GLU A 64 10.03 17.04 -23.63
N TRP A 65 8.96 16.32 -23.32
CA TRP A 65 8.79 14.93 -23.71
C TRP A 65 8.65 14.85 -25.23
N ASN A 66 9.76 14.63 -25.93
CA ASN A 66 9.72 14.44 -27.39
C ASN A 66 9.20 13.03 -27.70
N TYR A 67 7.98 12.98 -28.16
CA TYR A 67 7.38 11.80 -28.77
C TYR A 67 8.03 11.59 -30.15
N VAL A 68 8.97 10.67 -30.24
CA VAL A 68 9.51 10.23 -31.52
C VAL A 68 9.05 8.80 -31.75
N ASP A 69 8.21 8.61 -32.77
CA ASP A 69 7.74 7.35 -33.37
C ASP A 69 7.07 6.34 -32.41
N GLY A 70 6.32 6.79 -31.41
CA GLY A 70 5.55 5.93 -30.51
C GLY A 70 6.38 5.26 -29.40
N SER A 71 7.69 5.47 -29.36
CA SER A 71 8.54 5.12 -28.22
C SER A 71 8.81 6.39 -27.40
N MET A 72 8.32 6.46 -26.17
CA MET A 72 8.67 7.51 -25.24
C MET A 72 10.13 7.29 -24.84
N ASP A 73 11.07 8.16 -25.25
CA ASP A 73 12.44 8.12 -24.72
C ASP A 73 12.45 8.69 -23.30
N VAL A 74 12.11 7.83 -22.36
CA VAL A 74 11.98 8.15 -20.93
C VAL A 74 13.32 8.43 -20.26
N PHE A 75 14.42 8.37 -21.03
CA PHE A 75 15.78 8.45 -20.49
C PHE A 75 16.47 9.82 -20.68
N HIS A 76 15.86 10.76 -21.40
CA HIS A 76 16.44 12.10 -21.54
C HIS A 76 16.39 12.83 -20.19
N GLY A 77 17.55 12.99 -19.56
CA GLY A 77 17.75 13.80 -18.36
C GLY A 77 17.92 13.06 -17.04
N ILE A 78 17.88 11.71 -17.00
CA ILE A 78 18.25 10.98 -15.80
C ILE A 78 19.75 10.70 -15.83
N PRO A 79 20.54 11.14 -14.83
CA PRO A 79 21.94 10.75 -14.73
C PRO A 79 22.02 9.23 -14.58
N ALA A 80 22.56 8.53 -15.58
CA ALA A 80 22.75 7.10 -15.50
C ALA A 80 23.76 6.78 -14.40
N THR A 81 23.29 6.15 -13.32
CA THR A 81 24.20 5.58 -12.32
C THR A 81 24.88 4.37 -12.95
N ALA A 82 26.16 4.50 -13.31
CA ALA A 82 26.91 3.51 -14.11
C ALA A 82 26.82 2.06 -13.58
N ASN A 83 26.39 1.84 -12.34
CA ASN A 83 26.26 0.54 -11.69
C ASN A 83 24.86 0.28 -11.11
N GLY A 84 23.86 1.10 -11.41
CA GLY A 84 22.48 0.95 -10.92
C GLY A 84 21.77 -0.26 -11.52
N VAL A 85 20.66 -0.69 -10.92
CA VAL A 85 19.85 -1.82 -11.41
C VAL A 85 19.36 -1.55 -12.83
N LEU A 86 18.95 -0.32 -13.16
CA LEU A 86 18.51 0.04 -14.51
C LEU A 86 19.59 -0.18 -15.56
N ALA A 87 20.84 0.22 -15.29
CA ALA A 87 21.97 -0.02 -16.19
C ALA A 87 22.23 -1.52 -16.38
N ARG A 88 22.20 -2.31 -15.30
CA ARG A 88 22.38 -3.76 -15.34
C ARG A 88 21.27 -4.48 -16.13
N ILE A 89 20.01 -4.01 -16.02
CA ILE A 89 18.88 -4.54 -16.82
C ILE A 89 19.15 -4.31 -18.31
N LYS A 90 19.52 -3.08 -18.68
CA LYS A 90 19.82 -2.69 -20.07
C LYS A 90 20.99 -3.48 -20.64
N GLU A 91 22.09 -3.59 -19.91
CA GLU A 91 23.28 -4.36 -20.33
C GLU A 91 22.94 -5.84 -20.54
N ARG A 92 22.16 -6.43 -19.63
CA ARG A 92 21.73 -7.83 -19.71
C ARG A 92 20.67 -8.07 -20.78
N GLY A 93 19.91 -7.04 -21.17
CA GLY A 93 18.80 -7.13 -22.10
C GLY A 93 17.55 -7.83 -21.56
N VAL A 94 17.45 -8.02 -20.25
CA VAL A 94 16.37 -8.78 -19.60
C VAL A 94 15.91 -8.09 -18.31
N LEU A 95 14.60 -7.91 -18.17
CA LEU A 95 13.92 -7.50 -16.94
C LEU A 95 13.33 -8.72 -16.23
N ARG A 96 13.73 -8.96 -14.98
CA ARG A 96 13.21 -10.06 -14.14
C ARG A 96 12.19 -9.48 -13.16
N VAL A 97 10.93 -9.96 -13.21
CA VAL A 97 9.84 -9.49 -12.36
C VAL A 97 9.36 -10.62 -11.44
N ALA A 98 9.51 -10.44 -10.14
CA ALA A 98 8.94 -11.32 -9.12
C ALA A 98 7.44 -11.08 -8.97
N THR A 99 6.65 -12.16 -8.92
CA THR A 99 5.21 -12.09 -8.72
C THR A 99 4.66 -13.35 -8.06
N GLU A 100 3.47 -13.25 -7.46
CA GLU A 100 2.62 -14.37 -7.09
C GLU A 100 1.54 -14.55 -8.16
N LEU A 101 1.18 -15.79 -8.51
CA LEU A 101 0.21 -16.08 -9.60
C LEU A 101 -1.12 -16.65 -9.09
N HIS A 102 -1.51 -16.37 -7.84
CA HIS A 102 -2.76 -16.84 -7.24
C HIS A 102 -3.64 -15.68 -6.77
N PHE A 103 -3.57 -14.54 -7.46
CA PHE A 103 -4.31 -13.33 -7.11
C PHE A 103 -4.99 -12.71 -8.34
N ALA A 104 -5.92 -13.48 -8.94
CA ALA A 104 -6.73 -12.99 -10.06
C ALA A 104 -7.64 -11.81 -9.62
N PRO A 105 -7.85 -10.81 -10.49
CA PRO A 105 -7.41 -10.70 -11.88
C PRO A 105 -6.05 -10.01 -12.06
N GLN A 106 -5.33 -9.65 -10.99
CA GLN A 106 -4.03 -8.99 -11.12
C GLN A 106 -2.96 -9.93 -11.67
N SER A 107 -2.89 -11.16 -11.16
CA SER A 107 -1.90 -12.17 -11.57
C SER A 107 -2.46 -13.59 -11.40
N PHE A 108 -2.39 -14.38 -12.47
CA PHE A 108 -2.85 -15.76 -12.49
C PHE A 108 -2.17 -16.55 -13.64
N ILE A 109 -2.39 -17.87 -13.67
CA ILE A 109 -1.94 -18.74 -14.75
C ILE A 109 -3.11 -18.98 -15.71
N ASP A 110 -2.93 -18.64 -16.99
CA ASP A 110 -3.87 -19.02 -18.05
C ASP A 110 -3.45 -20.38 -18.66
N PRO A 111 -4.19 -21.46 -18.40
CA PRO A 111 -3.83 -22.79 -18.84
C PRO A 111 -3.97 -23.01 -20.37
N ALA A 112 -4.57 -22.04 -21.10
CA ALA A 112 -4.63 -22.09 -22.55
C ALA A 112 -3.36 -21.60 -23.23
N LEU A 113 -2.41 -21.03 -22.46
CA LEU A 113 -1.15 -20.47 -22.94
C LEU A 113 0.02 -21.24 -22.37
N GLU A 114 1.21 -21.10 -22.97
CA GLU A 114 2.42 -21.81 -22.56
C GLU A 114 3.57 -20.84 -22.20
N GLY A 115 4.49 -21.30 -21.36
CA GLY A 115 5.69 -20.57 -20.99
C GLY A 115 5.38 -19.21 -20.32
N GLN A 116 6.14 -18.19 -20.68
CA GLN A 116 5.98 -16.84 -20.12
C GLN A 116 4.61 -16.18 -20.49
N ALA A 117 3.99 -16.61 -21.59
CA ALA A 117 2.67 -16.12 -21.98
C ALA A 117 1.55 -16.62 -21.06
N ALA A 118 1.73 -17.78 -20.42
CA ALA A 118 0.76 -18.34 -19.48
C ALA A 118 0.59 -17.47 -18.20
N TYR A 119 1.57 -16.66 -17.87
CA TYR A 119 1.48 -15.73 -16.74
C TYR A 119 0.67 -14.51 -17.14
N ALA A 120 -0.59 -14.48 -16.76
CA ALA A 120 -1.61 -13.52 -17.17
C ALA A 120 -2.07 -12.62 -16.02
N GLY A 121 -2.84 -11.57 -16.36
CA GLY A 121 -3.38 -10.63 -15.39
C GLY A 121 -2.89 -9.19 -15.62
N ALA A 122 -3.58 -8.23 -15.01
CA ALA A 122 -3.32 -6.81 -15.21
C ALA A 122 -1.89 -6.40 -14.78
N ASP A 123 -1.36 -6.98 -13.71
CA ASP A 123 0.01 -6.76 -13.25
C ASP A 123 1.03 -7.29 -14.25
N MET A 124 0.70 -8.39 -14.93
CA MET A 124 1.58 -8.96 -15.97
C MET A 124 1.59 -8.10 -17.23
N GLU A 125 0.46 -7.47 -17.59
CA GLU A 125 0.44 -6.47 -18.68
C GLU A 125 1.26 -5.23 -18.34
N LEU A 126 1.22 -4.76 -17.08
CA LEU A 126 2.10 -3.69 -16.62
C LEU A 126 3.57 -4.09 -16.73
N ALA A 127 3.93 -5.31 -16.32
CA ALA A 127 5.30 -5.82 -16.45
C ALA A 127 5.76 -5.87 -17.92
N ARG A 128 4.88 -6.31 -18.84
CA ARG A 128 5.15 -6.33 -20.30
C ARG A 128 5.39 -4.94 -20.83
N LEU A 129 4.56 -3.97 -20.47
CA LEU A 129 4.73 -2.59 -20.89
C LEU A 129 6.04 -1.99 -20.37
N ILE A 130 6.38 -2.22 -19.09
CA ILE A 130 7.65 -1.76 -18.53
C ILE A 130 8.84 -2.32 -19.31
N ALA A 131 8.88 -3.61 -19.59
CA ALA A 131 9.95 -4.23 -20.37
C ALA A 131 10.01 -3.70 -21.80
N GLN A 132 8.85 -3.49 -22.43
CA GLN A 132 8.74 -2.89 -23.76
C GLN A 132 9.32 -1.46 -23.78
N ARG A 133 8.98 -0.63 -22.77
CA ARG A 133 9.50 0.75 -22.67
C ARG A 133 11.01 0.78 -22.38
N MET A 134 11.53 -0.23 -21.69
CA MET A 134 12.98 -0.41 -21.48
C MET A 134 13.71 -0.93 -22.73
N GLY A 135 12.99 -1.52 -23.69
CA GLY A 135 13.57 -2.17 -24.86
C GLY A 135 14.31 -3.49 -24.51
N VAL A 136 13.80 -4.24 -23.53
CA VAL A 136 14.40 -5.48 -23.05
C VAL A 136 13.37 -6.63 -23.03
N GLU A 137 13.86 -7.87 -22.95
CA GLU A 137 13.02 -9.05 -22.76
C GLU A 137 12.45 -9.09 -21.33
N LEU A 138 11.21 -9.56 -21.16
CA LEU A 138 10.60 -9.82 -19.87
C LEU A 138 10.75 -11.27 -19.45
N VAL A 139 11.19 -11.49 -18.23
CA VAL A 139 11.13 -12.79 -17.54
C VAL A 139 10.33 -12.64 -16.25
N ILE A 140 9.11 -13.19 -16.24
CA ILE A 140 8.27 -13.28 -15.04
C ILE A 140 8.77 -14.47 -14.22
N VAL A 141 9.01 -14.24 -12.93
CA VAL A 141 9.54 -15.23 -11.97
C VAL A 141 8.48 -15.47 -10.88
N PRO A 142 7.64 -16.50 -11.02
CA PRO A 142 6.63 -16.83 -10.04
C PRO A 142 7.23 -17.35 -8.74
N MET A 143 6.65 -16.91 -7.63
CA MET A 143 7.04 -17.35 -6.28
C MET A 143 5.95 -17.09 -5.27
N ASP A 144 6.12 -17.58 -4.04
CA ASP A 144 5.22 -17.30 -2.94
C ASP A 144 5.23 -15.80 -2.62
N TYR A 145 4.08 -15.23 -2.28
CA TYR A 145 3.92 -13.82 -1.96
C TYR A 145 4.93 -13.32 -0.92
N THR A 146 5.23 -14.16 0.08
CA THR A 146 6.20 -13.84 1.14
C THR A 146 7.63 -13.66 0.65
N GLU A 147 7.96 -14.18 -0.54
CA GLU A 147 9.28 -14.14 -1.15
C GLU A 147 9.46 -13.00 -2.16
N VAL A 148 8.34 -12.45 -2.67
CA VAL A 148 8.35 -11.49 -3.78
C VAL A 148 9.24 -10.27 -3.48
N LEU A 149 9.08 -9.63 -2.32
CA LEU A 149 9.89 -8.47 -1.93
C LEU A 149 11.33 -8.85 -1.59
N ARG A 150 11.53 -10.03 -0.99
CA ARG A 150 12.86 -10.53 -0.66
C ARG A 150 13.69 -10.81 -1.91
N ALA A 151 13.05 -11.32 -2.96
CA ALA A 151 13.72 -11.57 -4.23
C ALA A 151 14.35 -10.33 -4.86
N VAL A 152 13.70 -9.17 -4.67
CA VAL A 152 14.22 -7.86 -5.12
C VAL A 152 15.36 -7.38 -4.23
N SER A 153 15.20 -7.47 -2.91
CA SER A 153 16.24 -7.06 -1.95
C SER A 153 17.52 -7.85 -2.11
N GLU A 154 17.43 -9.13 -2.50
CA GLU A 154 18.54 -10.07 -2.71
C GLU A 154 19.08 -10.09 -4.16
N ASP A 155 18.66 -9.17 -5.04
CA ASP A 155 19.05 -9.10 -6.46
C ASP A 155 18.68 -10.37 -7.30
N ARG A 156 17.76 -11.21 -6.80
CA ARG A 156 17.24 -12.36 -7.57
C ARG A 156 16.30 -11.92 -8.69
N CYS A 157 15.53 -10.84 -8.43
CA CYS A 157 14.69 -10.14 -9.38
C CYS A 157 14.98 -8.63 -9.36
N ASP A 158 14.60 -7.95 -10.41
CA ASP A 158 14.84 -6.51 -10.57
C ASP A 158 13.67 -5.68 -10.03
N LEU A 159 12.45 -6.18 -10.21
CA LEU A 159 11.20 -5.58 -9.75
C LEU A 159 10.30 -6.64 -9.11
N ALA A 160 9.39 -6.18 -8.27
CA ALA A 160 8.27 -6.95 -7.76
C ALA A 160 6.96 -6.27 -8.16
N ILE A 161 6.04 -7.02 -8.79
CA ILE A 161 4.70 -6.58 -9.19
C ILE A 161 3.72 -7.69 -8.78
N ALA A 162 2.97 -7.47 -7.70
CA ALA A 162 2.09 -8.48 -7.08
C ALA A 162 1.02 -7.79 -6.22
N ALA A 163 0.30 -6.82 -6.78
CA ALA A 163 -0.71 -6.02 -6.08
C ALA A 163 -0.20 -5.46 -4.72
N LEU A 164 1.04 -4.99 -4.69
CA LEU A 164 1.73 -4.57 -3.47
C LEU A 164 1.23 -3.21 -3.01
N SER A 165 0.51 -3.14 -1.90
CA SER A 165 0.15 -1.87 -1.27
C SER A 165 1.36 -1.22 -0.60
N TYR A 166 1.33 0.10 -0.45
CA TYR A 166 2.29 0.81 0.39
C TYR A 166 2.12 0.39 1.86
N THR A 167 3.24 0.11 2.51
CA THR A 167 3.35 0.12 3.98
C THR A 167 4.67 0.77 4.38
N PRO A 168 4.76 1.39 5.58
CA PRO A 168 6.03 1.95 6.08
C PRO A 168 7.16 0.92 6.11
N GLU A 169 6.88 -0.32 6.50
CA GLU A 169 7.86 -1.41 6.58
C GLU A 169 8.41 -1.75 5.20
N ARG A 170 7.54 -1.84 4.18
CA ARG A 170 7.96 -2.05 2.79
C ARG A 170 8.81 -0.90 2.28
N ALA A 171 8.43 0.35 2.59
CA ALA A 171 9.18 1.53 2.18
C ALA A 171 10.56 1.64 2.84
N VAL A 172 10.77 1.03 4.01
CA VAL A 172 12.09 0.92 4.64
C VAL A 172 13.00 -0.04 3.86
N SER A 173 12.46 -1.18 3.42
CA SER A 173 13.23 -2.28 2.81
C SER A 173 13.36 -2.18 1.29
N ASN A 174 12.39 -1.52 0.64
CA ASN A 174 12.28 -1.43 -0.81
C ASN A 174 12.06 0.01 -1.27
N GLU A 175 12.40 0.31 -2.51
CA GLU A 175 11.93 1.51 -3.19
C GLU A 175 10.57 1.22 -3.81
N LEU A 176 9.57 2.06 -3.53
CA LEU A 176 8.20 1.86 -4.00
C LEU A 176 7.82 2.95 -5.00
N SER A 177 7.18 2.56 -6.08
CA SER A 177 6.66 3.47 -7.09
C SER A 177 5.46 4.29 -6.61
N LYS A 178 4.97 5.20 -7.43
CA LYS A 178 3.61 5.73 -7.34
C LYS A 178 2.60 4.58 -7.42
N GLY A 179 1.39 4.80 -6.91
CA GLY A 179 0.30 3.84 -7.09
C GLY A 179 -0.15 3.77 -8.56
N TYR A 180 -0.29 2.56 -9.09
CA TYR A 180 -0.76 2.35 -10.45
C TYR A 180 -2.23 1.91 -10.53
N PHE A 181 -2.77 1.37 -9.43
CA PHE A 181 -4.17 0.95 -9.35
C PHE A 181 -4.77 1.26 -7.99
N TYR A 182 -5.91 1.93 -7.99
CA TYR A 182 -6.65 2.29 -6.78
C TYR A 182 -8.04 1.67 -6.86
N LYS A 183 -8.31 0.69 -6.01
CA LYS A 183 -9.66 0.12 -5.89
C LYS A 183 -10.62 1.22 -5.42
N LYS A 184 -11.82 1.26 -6.01
CA LYS A 184 -12.83 2.30 -5.72
C LYS A 184 -13.31 2.31 -4.27
N ALA A 185 -13.30 1.16 -3.60
CA ALA A 185 -13.70 1.04 -2.21
C ALA A 185 -12.47 1.07 -1.29
N LEU A 186 -12.40 2.04 -0.39
CA LEU A 186 -11.38 2.10 0.67
C LEU A 186 -11.50 0.92 1.65
N SER A 187 -12.70 0.34 1.76
CA SER A 187 -13.02 -0.79 2.63
C SER A 187 -13.34 -2.05 1.80
N ASN A 188 -12.33 -2.62 1.17
CA ASN A 188 -12.50 -3.85 0.39
C ASN A 188 -11.96 -5.10 1.12
N ILE A 189 -11.65 -4.98 2.40
CA ILE A 189 -11.18 -6.07 3.26
C ILE A 189 -12.29 -6.41 4.25
N THR A 190 -12.57 -7.71 4.39
CA THR A 190 -13.58 -8.22 5.31
C THR A 190 -13.15 -9.57 5.88
N LEU A 191 -14.04 -10.22 6.60
CA LEU A 191 -13.89 -11.61 7.02
C LEU A 191 -14.46 -12.57 5.99
N VAL A 192 -13.77 -13.67 5.74
CA VAL A 192 -14.37 -14.91 5.24
C VAL A 192 -14.58 -15.85 6.42
N ILE A 193 -15.80 -16.38 6.54
CA ILE A 193 -16.26 -17.23 7.63
C ILE A 193 -17.04 -18.41 7.09
N ARG A 194 -17.23 -19.45 7.90
CA ARG A 194 -18.17 -20.50 7.55
C ARG A 194 -19.60 -19.97 7.59
N GLU A 195 -20.44 -20.41 6.66
CA GLU A 195 -21.85 -20.02 6.56
C GLU A 195 -22.61 -20.23 7.89
N GLU A 196 -22.35 -21.32 8.59
CA GLU A 196 -22.95 -21.65 9.91
C GLU A 196 -22.60 -20.63 11.02
N ASN A 197 -21.54 -19.83 10.83
CA ASN A 197 -21.07 -18.80 11.75
C ASN A 197 -21.41 -17.37 11.29
N ALA A 198 -22.23 -17.20 10.24
CA ALA A 198 -22.52 -15.90 9.66
C ALA A 198 -23.08 -14.89 10.68
N GLU A 199 -23.93 -15.35 11.62
CA GLU A 199 -24.52 -14.51 12.64
C GLU A 199 -23.64 -14.36 13.92
N LYS A 200 -22.51 -15.08 14.00
CA LYS A 200 -21.64 -15.08 15.20
C LYS A 200 -20.72 -13.86 15.24
N TYR A 201 -20.28 -13.34 14.08
CA TYR A 201 -19.28 -12.29 13.96
C TYR A 201 -19.89 -11.06 13.29
N GLN A 202 -20.58 -10.23 14.07
CA GLN A 202 -21.25 -9.00 13.61
C GLN A 202 -20.42 -7.73 13.87
N SER A 203 -19.47 -7.81 14.82
CA SER A 203 -18.58 -6.72 15.16
C SER A 203 -17.15 -7.21 15.39
N VAL A 204 -16.17 -6.29 15.44
CA VAL A 204 -14.76 -6.64 15.70
C VAL A 204 -14.58 -7.21 17.10
N GLU A 205 -15.41 -6.82 18.06
CA GLU A 205 -15.42 -7.29 19.44
C GLU A 205 -15.77 -8.78 19.54
N ASP A 206 -16.59 -9.29 18.62
CA ASP A 206 -16.97 -10.72 18.58
C ASP A 206 -15.80 -11.65 18.21
N LEU A 207 -14.67 -11.06 17.80
CA LEU A 207 -13.45 -11.81 17.47
C LEU A 207 -12.56 -12.14 18.66
N GLU A 208 -12.89 -11.72 19.88
CA GLU A 208 -12.04 -11.85 21.07
C GLU A 208 -11.56 -13.30 21.31
N ASP A 209 -12.45 -14.28 21.13
CA ASP A 209 -12.12 -15.69 21.30
C ASP A 209 -11.86 -16.44 19.96
N ALA A 210 -11.77 -15.70 18.85
CA ALA A 210 -11.62 -16.30 17.53
C ALA A 210 -10.16 -16.64 17.21
N VAL A 211 -9.97 -17.74 16.50
CA VAL A 211 -8.72 -18.04 15.79
C VAL A 211 -8.81 -17.43 14.40
N LEU A 212 -7.98 -16.45 14.13
CA LEU A 212 -7.94 -15.68 12.89
C LEU A 212 -6.83 -16.16 11.97
N ALA A 213 -6.98 -15.94 10.65
CA ALA A 213 -5.91 -16.13 9.68
C ALA A 213 -5.87 -15.01 8.64
N ALA A 214 -4.66 -14.70 8.16
CA ALA A 214 -4.44 -13.89 6.97
C ALA A 214 -3.19 -14.38 6.22
N GLN A 215 -3.07 -14.00 4.94
CA GLN A 215 -1.84 -14.25 4.20
C GLN A 215 -0.71 -13.39 4.80
N ARG A 216 0.44 -14.02 5.02
CA ARG A 216 1.62 -13.38 5.61
C ARG A 216 2.12 -12.23 4.72
N ASN A 217 2.58 -11.15 5.34
CA ASN A 217 3.10 -9.94 4.69
C ASN A 217 2.08 -9.23 3.81
N SER A 218 0.80 -9.60 3.90
CA SER A 218 -0.27 -8.98 3.14
C SER A 218 -0.81 -7.72 3.82
N ARG A 219 -1.60 -6.97 3.06
CA ARG A 219 -2.41 -5.87 3.55
C ARG A 219 -3.42 -6.32 4.61
N GLN A 220 -3.96 -7.52 4.44
CA GLN A 220 -4.91 -8.14 5.36
C GLN A 220 -4.27 -8.41 6.73
N GLU A 221 -3.03 -8.89 6.77
CA GLU A 221 -2.27 -9.01 8.02
C GLU A 221 -2.11 -7.66 8.72
N THR A 222 -1.70 -6.62 7.98
CA THR A 222 -1.51 -5.27 8.53
C THR A 222 -2.81 -4.73 9.12
N VAL A 223 -3.93 -4.86 8.39
CA VAL A 223 -5.25 -4.43 8.86
C VAL A 223 -5.69 -5.18 10.11
N THR A 224 -5.42 -6.48 10.20
CA THR A 224 -5.73 -7.28 11.40
C THR A 224 -4.99 -6.72 12.61
N ILE A 225 -3.69 -6.53 12.51
CA ILE A 225 -2.85 -6.02 13.60
C ILE A 225 -3.31 -4.63 14.07
N GLN A 226 -3.77 -3.79 13.14
CA GLN A 226 -4.16 -2.41 13.44
C GLN A 226 -5.58 -2.28 14.02
N ASN A 227 -6.49 -3.16 13.64
CA ASN A 227 -7.92 -2.98 13.91
C ASN A 227 -8.53 -4.05 14.81
N VAL A 228 -7.90 -5.22 14.97
CA VAL A 228 -8.41 -6.28 15.84
C VAL A 228 -7.50 -6.38 17.05
N LEU A 229 -7.95 -5.81 18.17
CA LEU A 229 -7.14 -5.73 19.40
C LEU A 229 -7.12 -7.03 20.19
N ASN A 230 -8.21 -7.79 20.14
CA ASN A 230 -8.39 -9.01 20.92
C ASN A 230 -8.77 -10.17 19.99
N TYR A 231 -8.06 -11.26 20.09
CA TYR A 231 -8.32 -12.54 19.43
C TYR A 231 -7.62 -13.66 20.20
N LYS A 232 -8.07 -14.89 20.03
CA LYS A 232 -7.45 -16.04 20.70
C LYS A 232 -6.09 -16.40 20.08
N GLU A 233 -6.00 -16.41 18.75
CA GLU A 233 -4.79 -16.74 17.99
C GLU A 233 -4.85 -16.07 16.62
N PHE A 234 -3.70 -15.63 16.08
CA PHE A 234 -3.61 -15.12 14.72
C PHE A 234 -2.57 -15.91 13.92
N ARG A 235 -3.03 -16.62 12.89
CA ARG A 235 -2.22 -17.45 11.99
C ARG A 235 -1.87 -16.71 10.71
N ARG A 236 -0.58 -16.64 10.43
CA ARG A 236 -0.03 -16.04 9.23
C ARG A 236 0.34 -17.14 8.25
N LEU A 237 -0.47 -17.33 7.21
CA LEU A 237 -0.33 -18.39 6.22
C LEU A 237 0.42 -17.91 4.97
N ALA A 238 1.10 -18.80 4.27
CA ALA A 238 1.90 -18.42 3.11
C ALA A 238 1.03 -18.07 1.91
N GLN A 239 -0.02 -18.85 1.65
CA GLN A 239 -0.90 -18.73 0.51
C GLN A 239 -2.30 -18.28 0.93
N LEU A 240 -2.96 -17.50 0.07
CA LEU A 240 -4.36 -17.10 0.28
C LEU A 240 -5.30 -18.32 0.26
N ALA A 241 -5.03 -19.30 -0.59
CA ALA A 241 -5.78 -20.55 -0.66
C ALA A 241 -5.77 -21.30 0.68
N ASP A 242 -4.63 -21.30 1.41
CA ASP A 242 -4.52 -21.91 2.73
C ASP A 242 -5.43 -21.23 3.75
N VAL A 243 -5.66 -19.90 3.60
CA VAL A 243 -6.60 -19.16 4.45
C VAL A 243 -8.02 -19.70 4.24
N TYR A 244 -8.48 -19.82 2.98
CA TYR A 244 -9.80 -20.35 2.65
C TYR A 244 -9.98 -21.79 3.15
N GLU A 245 -9.02 -22.66 2.90
CA GLU A 245 -9.05 -24.05 3.36
C GLU A 245 -9.08 -24.14 4.88
N SER A 246 -8.32 -23.31 5.57
CA SER A 246 -8.27 -23.31 7.04
C SER A 246 -9.59 -22.89 7.66
N VAL A 247 -10.31 -21.92 7.04
CA VAL A 247 -11.65 -21.52 7.49
C VAL A 247 -12.68 -22.61 7.16
N SER A 248 -12.69 -23.10 5.93
CA SER A 248 -13.64 -24.13 5.49
C SER A 248 -13.53 -25.41 6.32
N SER A 249 -12.32 -25.85 6.64
CA SER A 249 -12.06 -27.03 7.47
C SER A 249 -12.25 -26.81 8.98
N GLY A 250 -12.53 -25.58 9.43
CA GLY A 250 -12.67 -25.24 10.84
C GLY A 250 -11.37 -25.19 11.64
N LYS A 251 -10.21 -25.18 10.98
CA LYS A 251 -8.90 -25.01 11.65
C LYS A 251 -8.73 -23.57 12.18
N VAL A 252 -9.39 -22.60 11.56
CA VAL A 252 -9.53 -21.22 12.01
C VAL A 252 -11.00 -20.81 11.96
N ASP A 253 -11.35 -19.80 12.73
CA ASP A 253 -12.72 -19.31 12.81
C ASP A 253 -13.05 -18.32 11.70
N ALA A 254 -12.12 -17.42 11.36
CA ALA A 254 -12.28 -16.42 10.32
C ALA A 254 -10.95 -16.14 9.61
N GLY A 255 -11.03 -15.85 8.32
CA GLY A 255 -9.94 -15.33 7.51
C GLY A 255 -10.15 -13.86 7.16
N ILE A 256 -9.11 -13.06 7.24
CA ILE A 256 -9.15 -11.66 6.78
C ILE A 256 -8.72 -11.63 5.32
N VAL A 257 -9.59 -11.15 4.45
CA VAL A 257 -9.48 -11.35 3.01
C VAL A 257 -9.94 -10.13 2.20
N ASP A 258 -9.52 -10.07 0.94
CA ASP A 258 -10.06 -9.13 -0.05
C ASP A 258 -11.41 -9.62 -0.57
N ILE A 259 -12.38 -8.72 -0.64
CA ILE A 259 -13.76 -9.06 -1.03
C ILE A 259 -13.80 -9.63 -2.45
N GLU A 260 -13.19 -8.94 -3.43
CA GLU A 260 -13.33 -9.30 -4.85
C GLU A 260 -12.72 -10.68 -5.14
N ASN A 261 -11.51 -10.94 -4.64
CA ASN A 261 -10.84 -12.23 -4.81
C ASN A 261 -11.62 -13.37 -4.13
N THR A 262 -12.14 -13.11 -2.93
CA THR A 262 -12.90 -14.11 -2.18
C THR A 262 -14.26 -14.40 -2.83
N GLN A 263 -14.93 -13.39 -3.41
CA GLN A 263 -16.17 -13.61 -4.19
C GLN A 263 -15.93 -14.51 -5.40
N VAL A 264 -14.79 -14.34 -6.09
CA VAL A 264 -14.40 -15.23 -7.19
C VAL A 264 -14.18 -16.65 -6.68
N TYR A 265 -13.42 -16.80 -5.59
CA TYR A 265 -13.18 -18.12 -4.99
C TYR A 265 -14.48 -18.82 -4.58
N ILE A 266 -15.39 -18.16 -3.86
CA ILE A 266 -16.67 -18.75 -3.41
C ILE A 266 -17.52 -19.15 -4.60
N ARG A 267 -17.63 -18.29 -5.63
CA ARG A 267 -18.41 -18.59 -6.85
C ARG A 267 -17.92 -19.84 -7.57
N ASN A 268 -16.60 -20.03 -7.60
CA ASN A 268 -15.98 -21.17 -8.29
C ASN A 268 -15.88 -22.42 -7.40
N ASN A 269 -16.14 -22.29 -6.10
CA ASN A 269 -16.18 -23.39 -5.14
C ASN A 269 -17.50 -23.40 -4.36
N PRO A 270 -18.65 -23.63 -5.02
CA PRO A 270 -19.98 -23.44 -4.42
C PRO A 270 -20.26 -24.32 -3.19
N ASN A 271 -19.47 -25.37 -2.99
CA ASN A 271 -19.59 -26.28 -1.84
C ASN A 271 -18.54 -26.02 -0.75
N CYS A 272 -17.82 -24.90 -0.80
CA CYS A 272 -16.78 -24.60 0.20
C CYS A 272 -17.35 -24.25 1.58
N GLY A 273 -18.65 -23.95 1.69
CA GLY A 273 -19.32 -23.57 2.95
C GLY A 273 -18.84 -22.23 3.53
N LEU A 274 -18.30 -21.36 2.66
CA LEU A 274 -17.76 -20.06 3.04
C LEU A 274 -18.67 -18.93 2.59
N VAL A 275 -18.75 -17.89 3.43
CA VAL A 275 -19.41 -16.61 3.11
C VAL A 275 -18.52 -15.46 3.53
N LEU A 276 -18.71 -14.29 2.92
CA LEU A 276 -18.13 -13.03 3.37
C LEU A 276 -19.00 -12.43 4.47
N SER A 277 -18.40 -11.87 5.51
CA SER A 277 -19.14 -11.06 6.47
C SER A 277 -19.67 -9.79 5.79
N ASP A 278 -20.93 -9.44 6.06
CA ASP A 278 -21.53 -8.19 5.62
C ASP A 278 -21.34 -7.05 6.64
N ASP A 279 -21.14 -7.38 7.89
CA ASP A 279 -21.11 -6.44 9.00
C ASP A 279 -19.72 -5.86 9.27
N ILE A 280 -18.68 -6.66 9.10
CA ILE A 280 -17.30 -6.24 9.38
C ILE A 280 -16.59 -5.83 8.09
N ARG A 281 -16.15 -4.56 8.05
CA ARG A 281 -15.35 -4.00 6.96
C ARG A 281 -14.14 -3.27 7.52
N PHE A 282 -12.97 -3.59 6.99
CA PHE A 282 -11.74 -2.92 7.36
C PHE A 282 -11.36 -1.91 6.29
N SER A 283 -11.01 -0.70 6.73
CA SER A 283 -10.56 0.37 5.85
C SER A 283 -9.08 0.63 6.05
N LEU A 284 -8.37 0.91 4.96
CA LEU A 284 -7.03 1.47 5.02
C LEU A 284 -7.10 2.99 4.95
N GLU A 285 -6.17 3.66 5.64
CA GLU A 285 -5.95 5.08 5.41
C GLU A 285 -5.61 5.34 3.94
N GLN A 286 -6.11 6.45 3.39
CA GLN A 286 -5.97 6.76 1.96
C GLN A 286 -4.51 6.76 1.49
N GLN A 287 -3.57 7.18 2.34
CA GLN A 287 -2.14 7.19 2.03
C GLN A 287 -1.53 5.80 1.79
N PHE A 288 -2.17 4.74 2.31
CA PHE A 288 -1.73 3.36 2.15
C PHE A 288 -2.46 2.63 1.01
N THR A 289 -3.35 3.31 0.30
CA THR A 289 -4.05 2.74 -0.85
C THR A 289 -3.20 2.78 -2.12
N GLY A 290 -3.61 2.00 -3.11
CA GLY A 290 -2.94 1.90 -4.41
C GLY A 290 -1.85 0.84 -4.44
N ASP A 291 -1.94 0.01 -5.48
CA ASP A 291 -0.94 -1.02 -5.75
C ASP A 291 0.31 -0.38 -6.36
N ARG A 292 1.49 -0.88 -6.02
CA ARG A 292 2.78 -0.28 -6.35
C ARG A 292 3.76 -1.32 -6.87
N VAL A 293 4.66 -0.90 -7.73
CA VAL A 293 5.84 -1.65 -8.11
C VAL A 293 6.91 -1.44 -7.03
N ALA A 294 7.59 -2.51 -6.64
CA ALA A 294 8.72 -2.44 -5.72
C ALA A 294 10.04 -2.74 -6.44
N GLY A 295 11.05 -1.94 -6.15
CA GLY A 295 12.44 -2.12 -6.56
C GLY A 295 13.36 -2.24 -5.36
N LYS A 296 14.65 -2.53 -5.60
CA LYS A 296 15.67 -2.54 -4.55
C LYS A 296 15.80 -1.17 -3.91
N LYS A 297 15.97 -1.12 -2.60
CA LYS A 297 16.12 0.13 -1.87
C LYS A 297 17.32 0.94 -2.38
N GLY A 298 17.07 2.25 -2.61
CA GLY A 298 18.08 3.18 -3.13
C GLY A 298 18.17 3.26 -4.65
N GLU A 299 17.46 2.40 -5.40
CA GLU A 299 17.44 2.42 -6.88
C GLU A 299 16.44 3.47 -7.40
N THR A 300 16.70 4.73 -7.08
CA THR A 300 15.81 5.87 -7.39
C THR A 300 15.69 6.11 -8.89
N GLU A 301 16.75 5.88 -9.67
CA GLU A 301 16.77 6.00 -11.12
C GLU A 301 15.81 5.00 -11.78
N LEU A 302 15.90 3.73 -11.39
CA LEU A 302 14.95 2.70 -11.84
C LEU A 302 13.51 3.11 -11.49
N MET A 303 13.31 3.58 -10.27
CA MET A 303 11.97 3.94 -9.81
C MET A 303 11.42 5.21 -10.49
N TYR A 304 12.30 6.15 -10.86
CA TYR A 304 11.90 7.30 -11.66
C TYR A 304 11.38 6.85 -13.04
N PHE A 305 12.10 5.95 -13.70
CA PHE A 305 11.64 5.35 -14.96
C PHE A 305 10.29 4.65 -14.80
N ILE A 306 10.15 3.79 -13.79
CA ILE A 306 8.89 3.09 -13.50
C ILE A 306 7.73 4.07 -13.28
N ASN A 307 7.98 5.17 -12.54
CA ASN A 307 6.97 6.20 -12.30
C ASN A 307 6.51 6.90 -13.58
N GLY A 308 7.39 7.08 -14.56
CA GLY A 308 7.04 7.59 -15.89
C GLY A 308 6.08 6.65 -16.63
N VAL A 309 6.35 5.34 -16.60
CA VAL A 309 5.45 4.34 -17.20
C VAL A 309 4.10 4.28 -16.44
N ILE A 310 4.12 4.41 -15.11
CA ILE A 310 2.90 4.45 -14.31
C ILE A 310 2.06 5.69 -14.64
N ASP A 311 2.67 6.86 -14.82
CA ASP A 311 1.97 8.09 -15.23
C ASP A 311 1.30 7.92 -16.61
N GLU A 312 1.96 7.27 -17.58
CA GLU A 312 1.36 6.90 -18.87
C GLU A 312 0.13 5.99 -18.70
N VAL A 313 0.27 4.94 -17.90
CA VAL A 313 -0.77 3.92 -17.70
C VAL A 313 -1.97 4.47 -16.94
N THR A 314 -1.73 5.25 -15.89
CA THR A 314 -2.80 5.86 -15.08
C THR A 314 -3.49 7.00 -15.83
N GLY A 315 -2.74 7.84 -16.55
CA GLY A 315 -3.28 8.94 -17.34
C GLY A 315 -4.15 8.48 -18.51
N SER A 316 -3.82 7.33 -19.11
CA SER A 316 -4.62 6.73 -20.21
C SER A 316 -5.77 5.83 -19.73
N GLY A 317 -5.82 5.46 -18.46
CA GLY A 317 -6.78 4.48 -17.92
C GLY A 317 -6.47 3.03 -18.32
N LYS A 318 -5.33 2.77 -18.94
CA LYS A 318 -4.97 1.49 -19.54
C LYS A 318 -4.91 0.33 -18.54
N TYR A 319 -4.45 0.58 -17.30
CA TYR A 319 -4.47 -0.48 -16.28
C TYR A 319 -5.90 -0.94 -15.96
N SER A 320 -6.85 -0.02 -15.92
CA SER A 320 -8.26 -0.37 -15.68
C SER A 320 -8.85 -1.23 -16.80
N GLU A 321 -8.45 -0.98 -18.06
CA GLU A 321 -8.84 -1.83 -19.20
C GLU A 321 -8.25 -3.23 -19.03
N TRP A 322 -6.95 -3.36 -18.80
CA TRP A 322 -6.30 -4.65 -18.53
C TRP A 322 -6.93 -5.40 -17.36
N TYR A 323 -7.29 -4.68 -16.30
CA TYR A 323 -7.94 -5.27 -15.14
C TYR A 323 -9.31 -5.87 -15.49
N GLN A 324 -10.12 -5.18 -16.31
CA GLN A 324 -11.42 -5.69 -16.73
C GLN A 324 -11.29 -6.89 -17.67
N ASP A 325 -10.34 -6.86 -18.61
CA ASP A 325 -10.07 -7.96 -19.53
C ASP A 325 -9.55 -9.19 -18.77
N ALA A 326 -8.61 -8.98 -17.85
CA ALA A 326 -8.09 -10.05 -16.98
C ALA A 326 -9.18 -10.63 -16.08
N ARG A 327 -10.09 -9.80 -15.54
CA ARG A 327 -11.22 -10.26 -14.73
C ARG A 327 -12.16 -11.14 -15.53
N LYS A 328 -12.53 -10.70 -16.76
CA LYS A 328 -13.35 -11.51 -17.64
C LYS A 328 -12.69 -12.87 -17.93
N ARG A 329 -11.38 -12.85 -18.21
CA ARG A 329 -10.63 -14.08 -18.47
C ARG A 329 -10.54 -14.99 -17.25
N ALA A 330 -10.31 -14.44 -16.06
CA ALA A 330 -10.31 -15.18 -14.81
C ALA A 330 -11.69 -15.82 -14.53
N ASP A 331 -12.77 -15.07 -14.75
CA ASP A 331 -14.15 -15.59 -14.62
C ASP A 331 -14.40 -16.77 -15.59
N GLU A 332 -13.91 -16.72 -16.85
CA GLU A 332 -14.01 -17.82 -17.83
C GLU A 332 -13.23 -19.06 -17.39
N LEU A 333 -12.12 -18.87 -16.69
CA LEU A 333 -11.25 -19.95 -16.19
C LEU A 333 -11.72 -20.52 -14.85
N GLY A 334 -12.67 -19.86 -14.18
CA GLY A 334 -13.10 -20.23 -12.85
C GLY A 334 -12.09 -19.87 -11.75
N LEU A 335 -11.32 -18.79 -11.92
CA LEU A 335 -10.29 -18.32 -11.00
C LEU A 335 -10.77 -17.17 -10.13
#